data_d5b328bd0028c6a6a15818d93e5768c0
#
_entry.id   d5b328bd0028c6a6a15818d93e5768c0
#
_cell.length_a   1.000
_cell.length_b   1.000
_cell.length_c   1.000
_cell.angle_alpha   90.00
_cell.angle_beta   90.00
_cell.angle_gamma   90.00
#
_symmetry.space_group_name_H-M   'P 1'
#
loop_
_entity.id
_entity.type
_entity.pdbx_description
1 polymer ?
#
loop_
_entity_poly.entity_id
_entity_poly.type
_entity_poly.pdbx_seq_one_letter_code
_entity_poly.pdbx_strand_id
1 'polypeptide(L)'
;IFGLIGPNGAGKSTLIKMLTTLLPPSAGTATIAGFDIVREPAAVRRSIGYVPQLLSADGSLTGIENLLLSARLYGVPQRERAARIKAALDRMQLADVADHLVGRYSGGMIRRLEIAQSLLHRPLVLFLDEPTVGLDPNAREAVWERVLDLRESFRTTMIVTSHHLEEINQFCDRIALIARGRIAAIGTPAELKAKVGPDATLDDVFTKLVASGETEAAGGYGEVKRARRAAREHG
;
A
#
# COMPACT_ATOMS: atom_id res chain seq x y z
N ILE A 1 5.94 -2.57 9.24
CA ILE A 1 4.87 -2.37 8.24
C ILE A 1 3.54 -2.27 8.96
N PHE A 2 2.76 -1.24 8.67
CA PHE A 2 1.42 -1.03 9.22
C PHE A 2 0.36 -1.29 8.15
N GLY A 3 -0.51 -2.27 8.38
CA GLY A 3 -1.60 -2.64 7.48
C GLY A 3 -2.87 -1.84 7.75
N LEU A 4 -3.49 -1.31 6.71
CA LEU A 4 -4.78 -0.65 6.77
C LEU A 4 -5.78 -1.49 5.97
N ILE A 5 -6.66 -2.20 6.65
CA ILE A 5 -7.59 -3.14 6.02
C ILE A 5 -9.04 -2.78 6.25
N GLY A 6 -9.87 -3.13 5.30
CA GLY A 6 -11.30 -2.88 5.32
C GLY A 6 -11.94 -3.19 3.97
N PRO A 7 -13.28 -3.28 3.89
CA PRO A 7 -13.97 -3.52 2.65
C PRO A 7 -13.79 -2.37 1.65
N ASN A 8 -14.17 -2.61 0.40
CA ASN A 8 -14.27 -1.53 -0.57
C ASN A 8 -15.27 -0.47 -0.07
N GLY A 9 -14.90 0.81 -0.21
CA GLY A 9 -15.70 1.92 0.32
C GLY A 9 -15.56 2.19 1.83
N ALA A 10 -14.74 1.43 2.57
CA ALA A 10 -14.52 1.66 4.01
C ALA A 10 -13.82 2.98 4.34
N GLY A 11 -13.20 3.64 3.36
CA GLY A 11 -12.48 4.91 3.54
C GLY A 11 -10.95 4.80 3.54
N LYS A 12 -10.36 3.64 3.24
CA LYS A 12 -8.90 3.42 3.23
C LYS A 12 -8.16 4.43 2.35
N SER A 13 -8.48 4.47 1.06
CA SER A 13 -7.81 5.38 0.12
C SER A 13 -8.13 6.85 0.41
N THR A 14 -9.30 7.17 0.96
CA THR A 14 -9.63 8.52 1.42
C THR A 14 -8.72 8.94 2.58
N LEU A 15 -8.52 8.06 3.57
CA LEU A 15 -7.59 8.31 4.67
C LEU A 15 -6.15 8.49 4.15
N ILE A 16 -5.67 7.61 3.26
CA ILE A 16 -4.35 7.76 2.66
C ILE A 16 -4.23 9.10 1.92
N LYS A 17 -5.22 9.50 1.12
CA LYS A 17 -5.19 10.79 0.42
C LYS A 17 -5.15 11.98 1.37
N MET A 18 -5.81 11.91 2.53
CA MET A 18 -5.69 12.95 3.55
C MET A 18 -4.30 12.96 4.19
N LEU A 19 -3.77 11.79 4.58
CA LEU A 19 -2.43 11.69 5.17
C LEU A 19 -1.31 12.10 4.20
N THR A 20 -1.47 11.83 2.90
CA THR A 20 -0.52 12.22 1.85
C THR A 20 -0.76 13.66 1.33
N THR A 21 -1.68 14.38 1.93
CA THR A 21 -2.06 15.78 1.57
C THR A 21 -2.63 15.95 0.16
N LEU A 22 -3.13 14.89 -0.45
CA LEU A 22 -3.84 14.92 -1.74
C LEU A 22 -5.30 15.35 -1.58
N LEU A 23 -5.86 15.20 -0.39
CA LEU A 23 -7.20 15.60 -0.02
C LEU A 23 -7.16 16.31 1.34
N PRO A 24 -7.67 17.55 1.46
CA PRO A 24 -7.75 18.21 2.77
C PRO A 24 -8.81 17.52 3.63
N PRO A 25 -8.54 17.29 4.94
CA PRO A 25 -9.57 16.82 5.85
C PRO A 25 -10.61 17.90 6.12
N SER A 26 -11.89 17.53 6.27
CA SER A 26 -12.96 18.47 6.63
C SER A 26 -12.84 18.96 8.07
N ALA A 27 -12.25 18.16 8.95
CA ALA A 27 -11.98 18.47 10.35
C ALA A 27 -10.85 17.59 10.88
N GLY A 28 -10.23 18.03 11.99
CA GLY A 28 -9.11 17.30 12.60
C GLY A 28 -7.80 17.51 11.85
N THR A 29 -6.75 16.87 12.33
CA THR A 29 -5.43 16.89 11.71
C THR A 29 -4.69 15.58 12.03
N ALA A 30 -3.51 15.39 11.40
CA ALA A 30 -2.58 14.33 11.69
C ALA A 30 -1.15 14.81 11.52
N THR A 31 -0.20 14.11 12.11
CA THR A 31 1.23 14.41 11.99
C THR A 31 1.94 13.25 11.28
N ILE A 32 2.65 13.56 10.21
CA ILE A 32 3.47 12.61 9.44
C ILE A 32 4.93 13.05 9.49
N ALA A 33 5.82 12.19 9.96
CA ALA A 33 7.24 12.49 10.10
C ALA A 33 7.52 13.79 10.90
N GLY A 34 6.64 14.15 11.85
CA GLY A 34 6.73 15.37 12.66
C GLY A 34 6.03 16.59 12.07
N PHE A 35 5.51 16.52 10.83
CA PHE A 35 4.85 17.65 10.15
C PHE A 35 3.33 17.50 10.14
N ASP A 36 2.61 18.59 10.41
CA ASP A 36 1.14 18.63 10.37
C ASP A 36 0.64 18.61 8.92
N ILE A 37 -0.30 17.70 8.61
CA ILE A 37 -0.81 17.52 7.22
C ILE A 37 -1.59 18.73 6.71
N VAL A 38 -2.12 19.58 7.59
CA VAL A 38 -2.91 20.77 7.22
C VAL A 38 -2.03 22.01 7.15
N ARG A 39 -1.17 22.20 8.16
CA ARG A 39 -0.34 23.41 8.30
C ARG A 39 0.95 23.34 7.49
N GLU A 40 1.51 22.13 7.31
CA GLU A 40 2.82 21.91 6.69
C GLU A 40 2.79 20.88 5.53
N PRO A 41 1.79 20.96 4.62
CA PRO A 41 1.60 19.91 3.59
C PRO A 41 2.81 19.74 2.65
N ALA A 42 3.56 20.82 2.41
CA ALA A 42 4.78 20.74 1.58
C ALA A 42 5.91 19.97 2.28
N ALA A 43 6.05 20.08 3.61
CA ALA A 43 7.01 19.32 4.38
C ALA A 43 6.62 17.83 4.45
N VAL A 44 5.32 17.55 4.66
CA VAL A 44 4.79 16.17 4.57
C VAL A 44 5.13 15.55 3.23
N ARG A 45 4.81 16.20 2.10
CA ARG A 45 5.08 15.66 0.74
C ARG A 45 6.57 15.39 0.47
N ARG A 46 7.47 16.16 1.05
CA ARG A 46 8.93 15.90 0.96
C ARG A 46 9.38 14.71 1.80
N SER A 47 8.63 14.36 2.82
CA SER A 47 8.98 13.30 3.78
C SER A 47 8.36 11.95 3.45
N ILE A 48 7.43 11.90 2.48
CA ILE A 48 6.70 10.68 2.14
C ILE A 48 6.99 10.21 0.72
N GLY A 49 6.90 8.89 0.50
CA GLY A 49 6.68 8.28 -0.80
C GLY A 49 5.23 7.80 -0.89
N TYR A 50 4.64 7.85 -2.07
CA TYR A 50 3.29 7.36 -2.29
C TYR A 50 3.19 6.61 -3.60
N VAL A 51 2.71 5.39 -3.52
CA VAL A 51 2.40 4.52 -4.67
C VAL A 51 0.87 4.34 -4.70
N PRO A 52 0.18 4.93 -5.67
CA PRO A 52 -1.28 4.84 -5.78
C PRO A 52 -1.73 3.46 -6.26
N GLN A 53 -3.01 3.14 -6.07
CA GLN A 53 -3.61 1.90 -6.53
C GLN A 53 -3.54 1.76 -8.06
N LEU A 54 -3.88 2.83 -8.79
CA LEU A 54 -3.77 2.84 -10.25
C LEU A 54 -2.32 3.05 -10.68
N LEU A 55 -1.90 2.31 -11.70
CA LEU A 55 -0.57 2.47 -12.29
C LEU A 55 -0.42 3.88 -12.86
N SER A 56 0.69 4.53 -12.56
CA SER A 56 0.94 5.95 -12.83
C SER A 56 2.25 6.21 -13.59
N ALA A 57 3.10 5.19 -13.79
CA ALA A 57 4.31 5.31 -14.59
C ALA A 57 3.97 5.58 -16.06
N ASP A 58 4.72 6.47 -16.70
CA ASP A 58 4.49 6.85 -18.10
C ASP A 58 4.98 5.75 -19.04
N GLY A 59 4.05 5.11 -19.75
CA GLY A 59 4.34 4.03 -20.70
C GLY A 59 5.11 4.47 -21.94
N SER A 60 5.14 5.77 -22.26
CA SER A 60 5.87 6.33 -23.39
C SER A 60 7.35 6.63 -23.08
N LEU A 61 7.73 6.55 -21.82
CA LEU A 61 9.10 6.73 -21.34
C LEU A 61 9.72 5.36 -21.00
N THR A 62 11.05 5.31 -21.01
CA THR A 62 11.83 4.18 -20.49
C THR A 62 11.79 4.15 -18.95
N GLY A 63 12.22 3.02 -18.35
CA GLY A 63 12.36 2.93 -16.89
C GLY A 63 13.29 3.99 -16.34
N ILE A 64 14.45 4.23 -16.98
CA ILE A 64 15.41 5.28 -16.57
C ILE A 64 14.79 6.66 -16.69
N GLU A 65 14.08 6.98 -17.77
CA GLU A 65 13.46 8.29 -17.97
C GLU A 65 12.37 8.57 -16.95
N ASN A 66 11.53 7.58 -16.62
CA ASN A 66 10.56 7.66 -15.54
C ASN A 66 11.21 7.99 -14.19
N LEU A 67 12.30 7.29 -13.85
CA LEU A 67 13.05 7.55 -12.62
C LEU A 67 13.74 8.91 -12.64
N LEU A 68 14.30 9.33 -13.78
CA LEU A 68 14.93 10.64 -13.92
C LEU A 68 13.93 11.78 -13.76
N LEU A 69 12.74 11.63 -14.35
CA LEU A 69 11.62 12.58 -14.17
C LEU A 69 11.25 12.70 -12.68
N SER A 70 11.04 11.57 -12.01
CA SER A 70 10.72 11.55 -10.58
C SER A 70 11.84 12.14 -9.72
N ALA A 71 13.11 11.83 -10.03
CA ALA A 71 14.25 12.40 -9.32
C ALA A 71 14.34 13.93 -9.44
N ARG A 72 13.94 14.48 -10.59
CA ARG A 72 13.86 15.95 -10.79
C ARG A 72 12.72 16.56 -10.01
N LEU A 73 11.52 15.96 -10.07
CA LEU A 73 10.33 16.44 -9.38
C LEU A 73 10.49 16.43 -7.86
N TYR A 74 11.14 15.40 -7.31
CA TYR A 74 11.45 15.32 -5.87
C TYR A 74 12.69 16.13 -5.45
N GLY A 75 13.31 16.88 -6.36
CA GLY A 75 14.45 17.73 -6.05
C GLY A 75 15.75 16.98 -5.70
N VAL A 76 15.92 15.75 -6.17
CA VAL A 76 17.17 14.99 -5.97
C VAL A 76 18.33 15.77 -6.63
N PRO A 77 19.43 16.06 -5.89
CA PRO A 77 20.57 16.79 -6.44
C PRO A 77 21.13 16.14 -7.70
N GLN A 78 21.42 16.93 -8.71
CA GLN A 78 21.86 16.43 -10.03
C GLN A 78 23.04 15.43 -9.91
N ARG A 79 24.01 15.73 -9.06
CA ARG A 79 25.18 14.87 -8.81
C ARG A 79 24.84 13.48 -8.24
N GLU A 80 23.67 13.32 -7.62
CA GLU A 80 23.25 12.07 -6.97
C GLU A 80 22.27 11.26 -7.82
N ARG A 81 21.65 11.85 -8.85
CA ARG A 81 20.56 11.23 -9.60
C ARG A 81 20.96 9.90 -10.23
N ALA A 82 22.07 9.87 -10.96
CA ALA A 82 22.52 8.65 -11.64
C ALA A 82 22.77 7.50 -10.66
N ALA A 83 23.45 7.76 -9.55
CA ALA A 83 23.71 6.75 -8.53
C ALA A 83 22.43 6.25 -7.86
N ARG A 84 21.48 7.17 -7.53
CA ARG A 84 20.21 6.79 -6.91
C ARG A 84 19.30 6.02 -7.87
N ILE A 85 19.26 6.40 -9.15
CA ILE A 85 18.49 5.71 -10.18
C ILE A 85 19.03 4.28 -10.36
N LYS A 86 20.36 4.14 -10.52
CA LYS A 86 20.98 2.83 -10.63
C LYS A 86 20.66 1.94 -9.43
N ALA A 87 20.86 2.44 -8.21
CA ALA A 87 20.57 1.70 -6.99
C ALA A 87 19.08 1.31 -6.87
N ALA A 88 18.15 2.16 -7.32
CA ALA A 88 16.73 1.87 -7.33
C ALA A 88 16.37 0.77 -8.34
N LEU A 89 16.94 0.81 -9.56
CA LEU A 89 16.76 -0.22 -10.59
C LEU A 89 17.31 -1.57 -10.15
N ASP A 90 18.53 -1.59 -9.61
CA ASP A 90 19.17 -2.82 -9.11
C ASP A 90 18.30 -3.46 -8.01
N ARG A 91 17.85 -2.65 -7.04
CA ARG A 91 17.02 -3.12 -5.92
C ARG A 91 15.65 -3.67 -6.37
N MET A 92 15.04 -3.05 -7.35
CA MET A 92 13.75 -3.48 -7.90
C MET A 92 13.90 -4.57 -8.98
N GLN A 93 15.12 -5.04 -9.26
CA GLN A 93 15.40 -6.03 -10.31
C GLN A 93 14.83 -5.58 -11.68
N LEU A 94 15.11 -4.33 -12.05
CA LEU A 94 14.69 -3.73 -13.30
C LEU A 94 15.88 -3.24 -14.14
N ALA A 95 17.12 -3.53 -13.73
CA ALA A 95 18.34 -3.05 -14.41
C ALA A 95 18.39 -3.53 -15.88
N ASP A 96 18.07 -4.80 -16.14
CA ASP A 96 18.16 -5.40 -17.47
C ASP A 96 17.12 -4.86 -18.46
N VAL A 97 16.08 -4.21 -17.98
CA VAL A 97 14.97 -3.66 -18.79
C VAL A 97 14.86 -2.15 -18.69
N ALA A 98 15.81 -1.52 -18.01
CA ALA A 98 15.77 -0.10 -17.65
C ALA A 98 15.66 0.84 -18.88
N ASP A 99 16.21 0.45 -20.02
CA ASP A 99 16.18 1.20 -21.29
C ASP A 99 14.97 0.85 -22.17
N HIS A 100 14.11 -0.10 -21.75
CA HIS A 100 12.89 -0.42 -22.47
C HIS A 100 11.76 0.52 -22.09
N LEU A 101 10.85 0.80 -23.05
CA LEU A 101 9.63 1.58 -22.79
C LEU A 101 8.76 0.87 -21.74
N VAL A 102 8.28 1.63 -20.76
CA VAL A 102 7.45 1.11 -19.67
C VAL A 102 6.12 0.53 -20.17
N GLY A 103 5.63 0.98 -21.31
CA GLY A 103 4.48 0.36 -22.00
C GLY A 103 4.67 -1.12 -22.38
N ARG A 104 5.90 -1.66 -22.33
CA ARG A 104 6.22 -3.08 -22.54
C ARG A 104 6.43 -3.86 -21.23
N TYR A 105 6.35 -3.20 -20.08
CA TYR A 105 6.52 -3.84 -18.79
C TYR A 105 5.27 -4.62 -18.39
N SER A 106 5.46 -5.72 -17.66
CA SER A 106 4.34 -6.38 -16.96
C SER A 106 3.81 -5.49 -15.84
N GLY A 107 2.59 -5.76 -15.35
CA GLY A 107 2.01 -5.03 -14.24
C GLY A 107 2.91 -5.05 -12.98
N GLY A 108 3.52 -6.19 -12.67
CA GLY A 108 4.48 -6.31 -11.57
C GLY A 108 5.76 -5.51 -11.78
N MET A 109 6.26 -5.42 -13.02
CA MET A 109 7.41 -4.56 -13.34
C MET A 109 7.07 -3.08 -13.19
N ILE A 110 5.88 -2.66 -13.66
CA ILE A 110 5.41 -1.27 -13.49
C ILE A 110 5.29 -0.96 -11.99
N ARG A 111 4.69 -1.84 -11.20
CA ARG A 111 4.54 -1.63 -9.75
C ARG A 111 5.89 -1.50 -9.05
N ARG A 112 6.87 -2.34 -9.40
CA ARG A 112 8.23 -2.23 -8.86
C ARG A 112 8.91 -0.92 -9.28
N LEU A 113 8.68 -0.45 -10.50
CA LEU A 113 9.18 0.86 -10.97
C LEU A 113 8.56 2.02 -10.18
N GLU A 114 7.25 2.00 -9.89
CA GLU A 114 6.58 3.02 -9.10
C GLU A 114 7.08 3.06 -7.65
N ILE A 115 7.35 1.89 -7.07
CA ILE A 115 8.02 1.81 -5.76
C ILE A 115 9.42 2.44 -5.86
N ALA A 116 10.20 2.12 -6.89
CA ALA A 116 11.52 2.74 -7.14
C ALA A 116 11.43 4.27 -7.21
N GLN A 117 10.47 4.81 -7.97
CA GLN A 117 10.22 6.25 -8.10
C GLN A 117 9.95 6.90 -6.74
N SER A 118 9.11 6.25 -5.91
CA SER A 118 8.74 6.77 -4.59
C SER A 118 9.87 6.78 -3.56
N LEU A 119 10.98 6.11 -3.83
CA LEU A 119 12.13 5.98 -2.92
C LEU A 119 13.30 6.90 -3.27
N LEU A 120 13.33 7.52 -4.45
CA LEU A 120 14.47 8.29 -4.95
C LEU A 120 14.90 9.43 -4.02
N HIS A 121 13.96 10.05 -3.33
CA HIS A 121 14.20 11.15 -2.38
C HIS A 121 14.39 10.68 -0.93
N ARG A 122 14.41 9.34 -0.68
CA ARG A 122 14.60 8.71 0.63
C ARG A 122 13.53 9.14 1.64
N PRO A 123 12.26 8.81 1.41
CA PRO A 123 11.17 9.18 2.29
C PRO A 123 11.28 8.52 3.67
N LEU A 124 10.77 9.19 4.69
CA LEU A 124 10.64 8.63 6.05
C LEU A 124 9.43 7.69 6.17
N VAL A 125 8.38 7.96 5.40
CA VAL A 125 7.17 7.15 5.37
C VAL A 125 6.80 6.81 3.93
N LEU A 126 6.52 5.54 3.65
CA LEU A 126 6.07 5.05 2.36
C LEU A 126 4.62 4.57 2.46
N PHE A 127 3.75 5.16 1.65
CA PHE A 127 2.37 4.73 1.49
C PHE A 127 2.22 3.87 0.24
N LEU A 128 1.67 2.67 0.39
CA LEU A 128 1.40 1.72 -0.69
C LEU A 128 -0.11 1.44 -0.70
N ASP A 129 -0.84 2.03 -1.66
CA ASP A 129 -2.29 1.85 -1.76
C ASP A 129 -2.61 0.65 -2.66
N GLU A 130 -2.93 -0.49 -2.06
CA GLU A 130 -3.21 -1.78 -2.72
C GLU A 130 -2.11 -2.20 -3.73
N PRO A 131 -0.84 -2.34 -3.30
CA PRO A 131 0.30 -2.48 -4.21
C PRO A 131 0.29 -3.75 -5.05
N THR A 132 -0.48 -4.76 -4.68
CA THR A 132 -0.52 -6.08 -5.33
C THR A 132 -1.82 -6.35 -6.08
N VAL A 133 -2.75 -5.38 -6.11
CA VAL A 133 -4.03 -5.54 -6.79
C VAL A 133 -3.83 -5.75 -8.29
N GLY A 134 -4.54 -6.75 -8.86
CA GLY A 134 -4.48 -7.06 -10.29
C GLY A 134 -3.20 -7.75 -10.77
N LEU A 135 -2.27 -8.09 -9.86
CA LEU A 135 -1.08 -8.86 -10.17
C LEU A 135 -1.34 -10.37 -10.06
N ASP A 136 -0.67 -11.14 -10.90
CA ASP A 136 -0.59 -12.59 -10.77
C ASP A 136 0.18 -12.99 -9.48
N PRO A 137 0.06 -14.25 -9.00
CA PRO A 137 0.70 -14.67 -7.75
C PRO A 137 2.22 -14.44 -7.71
N ASN A 138 2.94 -14.73 -8.78
CA ASN A 138 4.40 -14.58 -8.82
C ASN A 138 4.82 -13.11 -8.77
N ALA A 139 4.12 -12.25 -9.53
CA ALA A 139 4.36 -10.81 -9.51
C ALA A 139 4.03 -10.20 -8.14
N ARG A 140 3.01 -10.70 -7.46
CA ARG A 140 2.61 -10.30 -6.10
C ARG A 140 3.71 -10.63 -5.09
N GLU A 141 4.20 -11.87 -5.11
CA GLU A 141 5.31 -12.30 -4.25
C GLU A 141 6.56 -11.45 -4.49
N ALA A 142 6.94 -11.24 -5.75
CA ALA A 142 8.08 -10.39 -6.10
C ALA A 142 7.94 -8.94 -5.61
N VAL A 143 6.74 -8.37 -5.58
CA VAL A 143 6.50 -7.03 -5.00
C VAL A 143 6.69 -7.06 -3.49
N TRP A 144 6.13 -8.05 -2.79
CA TRP A 144 6.27 -8.18 -1.35
C TRP A 144 7.72 -8.42 -0.91
N GLU A 145 8.47 -9.26 -1.61
CA GLU A 145 9.91 -9.43 -1.35
C GLU A 145 10.65 -8.10 -1.38
N ARG A 146 10.37 -7.26 -2.40
CA ARG A 146 11.02 -5.92 -2.49
C ARG A 146 10.59 -5.00 -1.36
N VAL A 147 9.30 -5.02 -0.96
CA VAL A 147 8.81 -4.24 0.18
C VAL A 147 9.50 -4.66 1.49
N LEU A 148 9.71 -5.96 1.70
CA LEU A 148 10.43 -6.46 2.88
C LEU A 148 11.90 -6.06 2.86
N ASP A 149 12.59 -6.19 1.72
CA ASP A 149 13.98 -5.72 1.55
C ASP A 149 14.13 -4.23 1.89
N LEU A 150 13.14 -3.41 1.50
CA LEU A 150 13.14 -1.98 1.80
C LEU A 150 12.98 -1.71 3.31
N ARG A 151 12.13 -2.48 4.00
CA ARG A 151 11.96 -2.39 5.46
C ARG A 151 13.28 -2.57 6.18
N GLU A 152 14.03 -3.60 5.81
CA GLU A 152 15.30 -3.95 6.44
C GLU A 152 16.40 -2.93 6.13
N SER A 153 16.47 -2.48 4.87
CA SER A 153 17.55 -1.63 4.38
C SER A 153 17.43 -0.16 4.79
N PHE A 154 16.22 0.41 4.84
CA PHE A 154 16.01 1.85 5.03
C PHE A 154 15.36 2.23 6.35
N ARG A 155 14.88 1.28 7.15
CA ARG A 155 14.07 1.55 8.36
C ARG A 155 12.90 2.51 8.10
N THR A 156 12.40 2.55 6.85
CA THR A 156 11.27 3.39 6.46
C THR A 156 9.98 2.83 7.05
N THR A 157 9.18 3.68 7.66
CA THR A 157 7.82 3.28 8.08
C THR A 157 6.97 3.08 6.85
N MET A 158 6.30 1.94 6.75
CA MET A 158 5.44 1.63 5.60
C MET A 158 4.00 1.49 6.05
N ILE A 159 3.09 2.15 5.32
CA ILE A 159 1.64 2.02 5.48
C ILE A 159 1.10 1.38 4.20
N VAL A 160 0.51 0.20 4.34
CA VAL A 160 0.02 -0.59 3.21
C VAL A 160 -1.48 -0.79 3.35
N THR A 161 -2.24 -0.48 2.30
CA THR A 161 -3.61 -0.96 2.20
C THR A 161 -3.66 -2.26 1.42
N SER A 162 -4.50 -3.18 1.84
CA SER A 162 -4.85 -4.37 1.07
C SER A 162 -6.25 -4.85 1.46
N HIS A 163 -6.90 -5.55 0.55
CA HIS A 163 -8.09 -6.35 0.84
C HIS A 163 -7.76 -7.85 0.91
N HIS A 164 -6.50 -8.23 0.68
CA HIS A 164 -5.98 -9.59 0.84
C HIS A 164 -5.51 -9.79 2.29
N LEU A 165 -6.37 -10.39 3.12
CA LEU A 165 -6.11 -10.56 4.56
C LEU A 165 -4.92 -11.48 4.83
N GLU A 166 -4.62 -12.42 3.94
CA GLU A 166 -3.45 -13.31 4.04
C GLU A 166 -2.14 -12.52 3.95
N GLU A 167 -2.02 -11.59 2.99
CA GLU A 167 -0.84 -10.73 2.86
C GLU A 167 -0.62 -9.89 4.11
N ILE A 168 -1.70 -9.28 4.60
CA ILE A 168 -1.65 -8.44 5.81
C ILE A 168 -1.25 -9.26 7.04
N ASN A 169 -1.79 -10.48 7.19
CA ASN A 169 -1.42 -11.37 8.28
C ASN A 169 0.05 -11.80 8.24
N GLN A 170 0.59 -11.95 7.05
CA GLN A 170 1.95 -12.43 6.84
C GLN A 170 2.99 -11.32 6.97
N PHE A 171 2.71 -10.11 6.44
CA PHE A 171 3.73 -9.10 6.22
C PHE A 171 3.60 -7.85 7.11
N CYS A 172 2.47 -7.65 7.80
CA CYS A 172 2.27 -6.47 8.63
C CYS A 172 2.54 -6.74 10.11
N ASP A 173 3.29 -5.84 10.75
CA ASP A 173 3.59 -5.91 12.18
C ASP A 173 2.37 -5.51 13.02
N ARG A 174 1.62 -4.51 12.55
CA ARG A 174 0.38 -4.02 13.16
C ARG A 174 -0.64 -3.71 12.08
N ILE A 175 -1.91 -3.77 12.44
CA ILE A 175 -3.04 -3.53 11.54
C ILE A 175 -4.06 -2.60 12.18
N ALA A 176 -4.69 -1.75 11.35
CA ALA A 176 -5.94 -1.08 11.66
C ALA A 176 -7.05 -1.63 10.75
N LEU A 177 -8.14 -2.05 11.37
CA LEU A 177 -9.39 -2.41 10.69
C LEU A 177 -10.24 -1.16 10.51
N ILE A 178 -10.57 -0.83 9.27
CA ILE A 178 -11.49 0.28 8.96
C ILE A 178 -12.82 -0.27 8.45
N ALA A 179 -13.89 0.23 9.02
CA ALA A 179 -15.25 -0.02 8.56
C ALA A 179 -16.06 1.28 8.62
N ARG A 180 -16.76 1.63 7.54
CA ARG A 180 -17.64 2.81 7.45
C ARG A 180 -16.95 4.13 7.87
N GLY A 181 -15.70 4.33 7.45
CA GLY A 181 -14.91 5.51 7.78
C GLY A 181 -14.44 5.60 9.23
N ARG A 182 -14.55 4.52 10.01
CA ARG A 182 -14.12 4.46 11.41
C ARG A 182 -13.12 3.33 11.62
N ILE A 183 -12.18 3.54 12.53
CA ILE A 183 -11.29 2.46 12.98
C ILE A 183 -12.05 1.58 13.95
N ALA A 184 -12.28 0.32 13.54
CA ALA A 184 -12.96 -0.67 14.36
C ALA A 184 -12.02 -1.34 15.37
N ALA A 185 -10.76 -1.59 14.99
CA ALA A 185 -9.75 -2.15 15.87
C ALA A 185 -8.33 -1.83 15.37
N ILE A 186 -7.38 -1.78 16.32
CA ILE A 186 -5.94 -1.69 16.03
C ILE A 186 -5.22 -2.71 16.92
N GLY A 187 -4.23 -3.40 16.37
CA GLY A 187 -3.38 -4.35 17.09
C GLY A 187 -2.44 -5.10 16.16
N THR A 188 -1.65 -6.01 16.70
CA THR A 188 -0.96 -7.02 15.91
C THR A 188 -1.97 -8.03 15.35
N PRO A 189 -1.66 -8.75 14.26
CA PRO A 189 -2.52 -9.83 13.77
C PRO A 189 -2.91 -10.84 14.87
N ALA A 190 -1.95 -11.20 15.73
CA ALA A 190 -2.15 -12.14 16.82
C ALA A 190 -3.12 -11.58 17.89
N GLU A 191 -2.93 -10.33 18.34
CA GLU A 191 -3.80 -9.67 19.30
C GLU A 191 -5.24 -9.57 18.80
N LEU A 192 -5.43 -9.25 17.51
CA LEU A 192 -6.76 -9.13 16.93
C LEU A 192 -7.45 -10.48 16.81
N LYS A 193 -6.73 -11.53 16.40
CA LYS A 193 -7.26 -12.90 16.36
C LYS A 193 -7.65 -13.40 17.74
N ALA A 194 -6.82 -13.19 18.75
CA ALA A 194 -7.08 -13.61 20.13
C ALA A 194 -8.38 -13.00 20.71
N LYS A 195 -8.82 -11.81 20.25
CA LYS A 195 -10.11 -11.21 20.67
C LYS A 195 -11.33 -11.98 20.17
N VAL A 196 -11.17 -12.83 19.17
CA VAL A 196 -12.26 -13.59 18.53
C VAL A 196 -12.27 -15.04 19.01
N GLY A 197 -11.11 -15.66 19.10
CA GLY A 197 -10.93 -17.02 19.56
C GLY A 197 -9.53 -17.56 19.28
N PRO A 198 -9.14 -18.72 19.89
CA PRO A 198 -7.80 -19.27 19.75
C PRO A 198 -7.43 -19.67 18.30
N ASP A 199 -8.41 -20.14 17.53
CA ASP A 199 -8.21 -20.59 16.14
C ASP A 199 -8.74 -19.58 15.11
N ALA A 200 -9.01 -18.34 15.54
CA ALA A 200 -9.58 -17.31 14.67
C ALA A 200 -8.59 -16.87 13.58
N THR A 201 -9.12 -16.70 12.39
CA THR A 201 -8.44 -16.06 11.25
C THR A 201 -8.67 -14.55 11.26
N LEU A 202 -7.92 -13.79 10.45
CA LEU A 202 -8.23 -12.36 10.25
C LEU A 202 -9.57 -12.16 9.54
N ASP A 203 -10.04 -13.13 8.74
CA ASP A 203 -11.39 -13.13 8.16
C ASP A 203 -12.48 -13.18 9.22
N ASP A 204 -12.27 -13.98 10.27
CA ASP A 204 -13.22 -14.08 11.39
C ASP A 204 -13.24 -12.79 12.21
N VAL A 205 -12.06 -12.20 12.46
CA VAL A 205 -11.93 -10.89 13.10
C VAL A 205 -12.67 -9.83 12.29
N PHE A 206 -12.42 -9.78 10.99
CA PHE A 206 -13.05 -8.84 10.07
C PHE A 206 -14.58 -9.01 10.07
N THR A 207 -15.07 -10.23 9.92
CA THR A 207 -16.49 -10.55 9.90
C THR A 207 -17.17 -10.15 11.22
N LYS A 208 -16.56 -10.47 12.37
CA LYS A 208 -17.13 -10.18 13.69
C LYS A 208 -17.17 -8.67 13.99
N LEU A 209 -16.07 -7.95 13.68
CA LEU A 209 -15.97 -6.51 13.99
C LEU A 209 -16.73 -5.64 12.99
N VAL A 210 -16.85 -6.07 11.74
CA VAL A 210 -17.65 -5.36 10.72
C VAL A 210 -19.14 -5.67 10.90
N ALA A 211 -19.50 -6.92 11.25
CA ALA A 211 -20.90 -7.31 11.48
C ALA A 211 -21.48 -6.69 12.76
N SER A 212 -20.69 -6.50 13.82
CA SER A 212 -21.17 -5.82 15.04
C SER A 212 -21.45 -4.32 14.83
N GLY A 213 -21.04 -3.74 13.72
CA GLY A 213 -21.39 -2.39 13.27
C GLY A 213 -22.43 -2.32 12.15
N GLU A 214 -22.92 -3.45 11.66
CA GLU A 214 -23.79 -3.56 10.49
C GLU A 214 -25.23 -4.02 10.85
N THR A 215 -26.05 -3.11 11.32
CA THR A 215 -27.48 -3.45 11.40
C THR A 215 -28.26 -3.03 10.15
N GLU A 216 -27.73 -2.38 9.12
CA GLU A 216 -28.61 -1.95 8.02
C GLU A 216 -28.07 -1.86 6.57
N ALA A 217 -26.87 -2.33 6.23
CA ALA A 217 -26.43 -2.25 4.82
C ALA A 217 -25.43 -3.35 4.41
N ALA A 218 -25.80 -4.62 4.58
CA ALA A 218 -24.98 -5.75 4.14
C ALA A 218 -25.64 -6.55 3.02
N GLY A 219 -25.52 -6.06 1.81
CA GLY A 219 -25.91 -6.80 0.60
C GLY A 219 -24.70 -7.27 -0.24
N GLY A 220 -23.57 -7.71 0.30
CA GLY A 220 -22.51 -8.06 -0.61
C GLY A 220 -21.54 -9.17 -0.17
N TYR A 221 -21.01 -9.11 1.02
CA TYR A 221 -19.91 -10.02 1.41
C TYR A 221 -20.40 -11.33 2.03
N GLY A 222 -21.50 -11.30 2.78
CA GLY A 222 -22.13 -12.50 3.35
C GLY A 222 -22.75 -13.41 2.30
N GLU A 223 -23.30 -12.84 1.22
CA GLU A 223 -23.88 -13.61 0.13
C GLU A 223 -22.86 -14.29 -0.75
N VAL A 224 -21.72 -13.65 -1.04
CA VAL A 224 -20.62 -14.25 -1.82
C VAL A 224 -19.98 -15.42 -1.07
N LYS A 225 -19.86 -15.33 0.27
CA LYS A 225 -19.32 -16.43 1.10
C LYS A 225 -20.32 -17.59 1.19
N ARG A 226 -21.62 -17.31 1.30
CA ARG A 226 -22.69 -18.33 1.25
C ARG A 226 -22.78 -19.00 -0.11
N ALA A 227 -22.70 -18.24 -1.21
CA ALA A 227 -22.71 -18.79 -2.56
C ALA A 227 -21.47 -19.67 -2.85
N ARG A 228 -20.28 -19.29 -2.38
CA ARG A 228 -19.06 -20.11 -2.51
C ARG A 228 -19.09 -21.36 -1.63
N ARG A 229 -19.72 -21.32 -0.46
CA ARG A 229 -19.88 -22.48 0.41
C ARG A 229 -20.92 -23.45 -0.18
N ALA A 230 -22.06 -22.96 -0.67
CA ALA A 230 -23.06 -23.76 -1.35
C ALA A 230 -22.54 -24.41 -2.65
N ALA A 231 -21.68 -23.71 -3.42
CA ALA A 231 -21.06 -24.28 -4.60
C ALA A 231 -19.99 -25.36 -4.30
N ARG A 232 -19.43 -25.41 -3.07
CA ARG A 232 -18.50 -26.45 -2.64
C ARG A 232 -19.19 -27.68 -2.02
N GLU A 233 -20.44 -27.54 -1.58
CA GLU A 233 -21.24 -28.63 -1.00
C GLU A 233 -22.07 -29.39 -2.04
N HIS A 234 -22.10 -28.92 -3.31
CA HIS A 234 -22.87 -29.50 -4.41
C HIS A 234 -22.02 -29.82 -5.68
N GLY A 235 -20.71 -29.86 -5.56
CA GLY A 235 -19.76 -30.36 -6.56
C GLY A 235 -18.81 -31.36 -5.94
#